data_6ae190c4014a39c16c47712c27e0f5c8
#
_entry.id   6ae190c4014a39c16c47712c27e0f5c8
#
_cell.length_a   1.000
_cell.length_b   1.000
_cell.length_c   1.000
_cell.angle_alpha   90.00
_cell.angle_beta   90.00
_cell.angle_gamma   90.00
#
_symmetry.space_group_name_H-M   'P 1'
#
loop_
_entity.id
_entity.type
_entity.pdbx_description
1 polymer ?
#
loop_
_entity_poly.entity_id
_entity_poly.type
_entity_poly.pdbx_seq_one_letter_code
_entity_poly.pdbx_strand_id
1 'polypeptide(L)'
;MNVPAAADLPTPLTALSPLDGRYAARLGALRPLLSEYGLMRCRVQVEVEWFVALSELGLAEFGPLSEAARTALRTRVAGFSLADAARIKAIERTTNHDVKAVEYFIREGFTGVVELERAAEFVHFACTSEDINNTSHALMLGA
;
A
#
# COMPACT_ATOMS: atom_id res chain seq x y z
N MET A 1 2.15 5.95 -41.11
CA MET A 1 1.65 4.77 -40.34
C MET A 1 0.49 5.24 -39.46
N ASN A 2 -0.71 4.71 -39.71
CA ASN A 2 -1.88 5.03 -38.89
C ASN A 2 -1.74 4.26 -37.57
N VAL A 3 -1.49 4.97 -36.48
CA VAL A 3 -1.56 4.37 -35.12
C VAL A 3 -3.03 4.30 -34.75
N PRO A 4 -3.59 3.12 -34.40
CA PRO A 4 -4.96 3.02 -33.95
C PRO A 4 -5.21 3.94 -32.76
N ALA A 5 -6.38 4.57 -32.73
CA ALA A 5 -6.76 5.45 -31.63
C ALA A 5 -6.79 4.66 -30.30
N ALA A 6 -6.35 5.28 -29.20
CA ALA A 6 -6.18 4.72 -27.86
C ALA A 6 -7.49 4.28 -27.16
N ALA A 7 -8.55 3.98 -27.90
CA ALA A 7 -9.85 3.61 -27.37
C ALA A 7 -10.06 2.08 -27.22
N ASP A 8 -9.15 1.27 -27.74
CA ASP A 8 -9.28 -0.17 -27.66
C ASP A 8 -8.58 -0.72 -26.43
N LEU A 9 -9.33 -1.43 -25.58
CA LEU A 9 -8.78 -2.23 -24.50
C LEU A 9 -7.62 -3.09 -25.03
N PRO A 10 -6.50 -3.22 -24.32
CA PRO A 10 -5.36 -3.97 -24.81
C PRO A 10 -5.75 -5.42 -25.11
N THR A 11 -5.53 -5.82 -26.36
CA THR A 11 -5.64 -7.22 -26.79
C THR A 11 -4.26 -7.87 -26.63
N PRO A 12 -4.14 -9.21 -26.68
CA PRO A 12 -2.86 -9.88 -26.70
C PRO A 12 -1.89 -9.39 -27.79
N LEU A 13 -2.42 -8.84 -28.89
CA LEU A 13 -1.63 -8.32 -30.01
C LEU A 13 -1.20 -6.86 -29.82
N THR A 14 -1.93 -6.09 -29.01
CA THR A 14 -1.69 -4.67 -28.76
C THR A 14 -1.14 -4.40 -27.36
N ALA A 15 -1.00 -5.42 -26.52
CA ALA A 15 -0.42 -5.29 -25.19
C ALA A 15 1.06 -4.89 -25.24
N LEU A 16 1.47 -3.98 -24.37
CA LEU A 16 2.85 -3.46 -24.31
C LEU A 16 3.86 -4.50 -23.82
N SER A 17 3.39 -5.51 -23.10
CA SER A 17 4.22 -6.58 -22.57
C SER A 17 3.60 -7.95 -22.87
N PRO A 18 4.40 -8.99 -23.16
CA PRO A 18 3.91 -10.35 -23.24
C PRO A 18 3.19 -10.83 -21.97
N LEU A 19 3.52 -10.25 -20.79
CA LEU A 19 2.89 -10.57 -19.52
C LEU A 19 1.44 -10.11 -19.45
N ASP A 20 1.11 -8.97 -20.05
CA ASP A 20 -0.27 -8.46 -20.12
C ASP A 20 -1.02 -8.89 -21.38
N GLY A 21 -0.31 -9.50 -22.33
CA GLY A 21 -0.87 -10.03 -23.56
C GLY A 21 -0.89 -11.55 -23.57
N ARG A 22 0.03 -12.14 -24.32
CA ARG A 22 0.14 -13.56 -24.62
C ARG A 22 0.10 -14.48 -23.39
N TYR A 23 0.70 -14.07 -22.28
CA TYR A 23 0.81 -14.86 -21.06
C TYR A 23 -0.14 -14.44 -19.94
N ALA A 24 -0.96 -13.41 -20.13
CA ALA A 24 -1.83 -12.83 -19.10
C ALA A 24 -2.68 -13.88 -18.36
N ALA A 25 -3.24 -14.87 -19.10
CA ALA A 25 -4.05 -15.93 -18.52
C ALA A 25 -3.27 -16.90 -17.61
N ARG A 26 -1.93 -16.96 -17.73
CA ARG A 26 -1.06 -17.84 -16.94
C ARG A 26 -0.52 -17.18 -15.69
N LEU A 27 -0.69 -15.87 -15.53
CA LEU A 27 -0.08 -15.07 -14.46
C LEU A 27 -1.04 -14.78 -13.29
N GLY A 28 -2.17 -15.47 -13.22
CA GLY A 28 -3.18 -15.24 -12.19
C GLY A 28 -2.61 -15.26 -10.76
N ALA A 29 -1.73 -16.22 -10.46
CA ALA A 29 -1.11 -16.37 -9.15
C ALA A 29 -0.13 -15.24 -8.80
N LEU A 30 0.48 -14.58 -9.79
CA LEU A 30 1.44 -13.50 -9.57
C LEU A 30 0.76 -12.13 -9.40
N ARG A 31 -0.46 -11.95 -9.91
CA ARG A 31 -1.16 -10.66 -9.85
C ARG A 31 -1.36 -10.14 -8.42
N PRO A 32 -1.77 -10.92 -7.43
CA PRO A 32 -1.90 -10.44 -6.05
C PRO A 32 -0.56 -10.04 -5.41
N LEU A 33 0.56 -10.53 -5.94
CA LEU A 33 1.91 -10.33 -5.39
C LEU A 33 2.66 -9.20 -6.10
N LEU A 34 2.69 -9.21 -7.43
CA LEU A 34 3.59 -8.36 -8.24
C LEU A 34 2.89 -7.24 -9.01
N SER A 35 1.57 -7.06 -8.81
CA SER A 35 0.84 -5.92 -9.37
C SER A 35 0.96 -4.67 -8.50
N GLU A 36 0.45 -3.54 -9.00
CA GLU A 36 0.30 -2.32 -8.21
C GLU A 36 -0.52 -2.55 -6.92
N TYR A 37 -1.55 -3.40 -6.99
CA TYR A 37 -2.29 -3.85 -5.80
C TYR A 37 -1.37 -4.54 -4.79
N GLY A 38 -0.53 -5.47 -5.25
CA GLY A 38 0.44 -6.18 -4.39
C GLY A 38 1.42 -5.21 -3.73
N LEU A 39 1.95 -4.24 -4.49
CA LEU A 39 2.83 -3.21 -3.96
C LEU A 39 2.12 -2.33 -2.91
N MET A 40 0.90 -1.85 -3.18
CA MET A 40 0.13 -1.05 -2.21
C MET A 40 -0.14 -1.82 -0.93
N ARG A 41 -0.52 -3.10 -1.03
CA ARG A 41 -0.72 -3.98 0.14
C ARG A 41 0.54 -4.09 0.98
N CYS A 42 1.70 -4.30 0.34
CA CYS A 42 2.98 -4.37 1.04
C CYS A 42 3.36 -3.03 1.67
N ARG A 43 3.15 -1.91 0.99
CA ARG A 43 3.39 -0.57 1.56
C ARG A 43 2.55 -0.32 2.80
N VAL A 44 1.26 -0.65 2.78
CA VAL A 44 0.39 -0.52 3.97
C VAL A 44 0.90 -1.41 5.11
N GLN A 45 1.32 -2.64 4.81
CA GLN A 45 1.90 -3.54 5.80
C GLN A 45 3.19 -2.96 6.41
N VAL A 46 4.12 -2.48 5.60
CA VAL A 46 5.40 -1.90 6.07
C VAL A 46 5.16 -0.67 6.93
N GLU A 47 4.30 0.24 6.50
CA GLU A 47 3.97 1.45 7.26
C GLU A 47 3.32 1.13 8.61
N VAL A 48 2.39 0.17 8.64
CA VAL A 48 1.73 -0.25 9.87
C VAL A 48 2.70 -0.91 10.84
N GLU A 49 3.55 -1.84 10.37
CA GLU A 49 4.52 -2.51 11.25
C GLU A 49 5.61 -1.52 11.72
N TRP A 50 6.01 -0.56 10.88
CA TRP A 50 6.88 0.54 11.29
C TRP A 50 6.25 1.41 12.37
N PHE A 51 5.00 1.81 12.20
CA PHE A 51 4.25 2.59 13.19
C PHE A 51 4.15 1.85 14.54
N VAL A 52 3.87 0.54 14.51
CA VAL A 52 3.86 -0.29 15.73
C VAL A 52 5.25 -0.34 16.36
N ALA A 53 6.30 -0.56 15.58
CA ALA A 53 7.68 -0.60 16.08
C ALA A 53 8.10 0.73 16.70
N LEU A 54 7.75 1.87 16.08
CA LEU A 54 8.01 3.21 16.63
C LEU A 54 7.39 3.39 18.01
N SER A 55 6.18 2.88 18.23
CA SER A 55 5.50 2.97 19.54
C SER A 55 6.28 2.26 20.67
N GLU A 56 7.13 1.31 20.32
CA GLU A 56 7.92 0.50 21.27
C GLU A 56 9.33 1.06 21.51
N LEU A 57 9.75 2.10 20.78
CA LEU A 57 11.08 2.71 20.91
C LEU A 57 11.25 3.60 22.15
N GLY A 58 10.19 3.84 22.91
CA GLY A 58 10.26 4.68 24.12
C GLY A 58 10.34 6.17 23.83
N LEU A 59 9.79 6.63 22.71
CA LEU A 59 9.61 8.05 22.42
C LEU A 59 8.66 8.67 23.44
N ALA A 60 8.99 9.87 23.95
CA ALA A 60 8.17 10.53 24.96
C ALA A 60 6.75 10.87 24.44
N GLU A 61 6.65 11.19 23.15
CA GLU A 61 5.43 11.61 22.50
C GLU A 61 4.61 10.44 21.91
N PHE A 62 5.21 9.25 21.82
CA PHE A 62 4.59 8.07 21.24
C PHE A 62 4.96 6.81 22.02
N GLY A 63 4.16 6.50 23.04
CA GLY A 63 4.33 5.30 23.86
C GLY A 63 3.72 4.05 23.21
N PRO A 64 3.92 2.88 23.87
CA PRO A 64 3.42 1.61 23.36
C PRO A 64 1.90 1.62 23.11
N LEU A 65 1.52 1.16 21.92
CA LEU A 65 0.11 0.97 21.57
C LEU A 65 -0.51 -0.16 22.38
N SER A 66 -1.78 -0.03 22.71
CA SER A 66 -2.57 -1.10 23.29
C SER A 66 -2.64 -2.33 22.36
N GLU A 67 -2.83 -3.51 22.94
CA GLU A 67 -3.01 -4.74 22.15
C GLU A 67 -4.22 -4.65 21.22
N ALA A 68 -5.28 -3.98 21.66
CA ALA A 68 -6.47 -3.74 20.85
C ALA A 68 -6.14 -2.88 19.62
N ALA A 69 -5.37 -1.81 19.77
CA ALA A 69 -4.94 -0.94 18.66
C ALA A 69 -4.03 -1.70 17.68
N ARG A 70 -3.05 -2.45 18.18
CA ARG A 70 -2.18 -3.30 17.34
C ARG A 70 -2.97 -4.34 16.55
N THR A 71 -3.90 -5.01 17.20
CA THR A 71 -4.77 -6.01 16.55
C THR A 71 -5.64 -5.35 15.48
N ALA A 72 -6.23 -4.19 15.75
CA ALA A 72 -7.03 -3.46 14.76
C ALA A 72 -6.23 -3.08 13.52
N LEU A 73 -5.01 -2.57 13.70
CA LEU A 73 -4.10 -2.23 12.62
C LEU A 73 -3.75 -3.45 11.75
N ARG A 74 -3.33 -4.56 12.38
CA ARG A 74 -2.98 -5.79 11.66
C ARG A 74 -4.18 -6.45 10.97
N THR A 75 -5.36 -6.38 11.57
CA THR A 75 -6.60 -6.84 10.94
C THR A 75 -6.90 -6.05 9.67
N ARG A 76 -6.68 -4.74 9.69
CA ARG A 76 -6.83 -3.89 8.50
C ARG A 76 -5.83 -4.26 7.39
N VAL A 77 -4.57 -4.52 7.74
CA VAL A 77 -3.56 -5.02 6.79
C VAL A 77 -3.98 -6.36 6.18
N ALA A 78 -4.40 -7.30 7.01
CA ALA A 78 -4.82 -8.63 6.56
C ALA A 78 -6.08 -8.58 5.68
N GLY A 79 -6.99 -7.64 5.94
CA GLY A 79 -8.22 -7.42 5.17
C GLY A 79 -8.06 -6.49 3.95
N PHE A 80 -6.83 -6.08 3.58
CA PHE A 80 -6.61 -5.15 2.48
C PHE A 80 -7.22 -5.66 1.17
N SER A 81 -8.03 -4.84 0.54
CA SER A 81 -8.86 -5.20 -0.60
C SER A 81 -8.58 -4.34 -1.85
N LEU A 82 -9.16 -4.71 -2.99
CA LEU A 82 -9.13 -3.88 -4.21
C LEU A 82 -9.84 -2.53 -4.01
N ALA A 83 -10.84 -2.46 -3.13
CA ALA A 83 -11.50 -1.20 -2.80
C ALA A 83 -10.55 -0.27 -2.04
N ASP A 84 -9.72 -0.80 -1.14
CA ASP A 84 -8.70 -0.04 -0.43
C ASP A 84 -7.62 0.48 -1.39
N ALA A 85 -7.16 -0.36 -2.31
CA ALA A 85 -6.24 0.07 -3.36
C ALA A 85 -6.84 1.19 -4.23
N ALA A 86 -8.11 1.07 -4.61
CA ALA A 86 -8.82 2.12 -5.35
C ALA A 86 -8.94 3.42 -4.53
N ARG A 87 -9.13 3.32 -3.20
CA ARG A 87 -9.13 4.48 -2.29
C ARG A 87 -7.76 5.17 -2.27
N ILE A 88 -6.67 4.41 -2.15
CA ILE A 88 -5.29 4.94 -2.22
C ILE A 88 -5.09 5.68 -3.56
N LYS A 89 -5.50 5.09 -4.69
CA LYS A 89 -5.41 5.76 -6.01
C LYS A 89 -6.25 7.03 -6.09
N ALA A 90 -7.38 7.07 -5.40
CA ALA A 90 -8.19 8.29 -5.31
C ALA A 90 -7.47 9.42 -4.55
N ILE A 91 -6.80 9.08 -3.44
CA ILE A 91 -5.98 10.03 -2.67
C ILE A 91 -4.76 10.49 -3.50
N GLU A 92 -4.09 9.57 -4.17
CA GLU A 92 -2.91 9.84 -5.00
C GLU A 92 -3.19 10.87 -6.10
N ARG A 93 -4.38 10.84 -6.73
CA ARG A 93 -4.77 11.86 -7.72
C ARG A 93 -4.77 13.29 -7.16
N THR A 94 -4.94 13.46 -5.86
CA THR A 94 -4.93 14.77 -5.20
C THR A 94 -3.54 15.12 -4.66
N THR A 95 -2.83 14.15 -4.08
CA THR A 95 -1.51 14.36 -3.48
C THR A 95 -0.38 14.38 -4.50
N ASN A 96 -0.62 13.79 -5.68
CA ASN A 96 0.39 13.54 -6.71
C ASN A 96 1.63 12.83 -6.18
N HIS A 97 1.44 11.95 -5.17
CA HIS A 97 2.51 11.20 -4.53
C HIS A 97 1.98 9.87 -3.99
N ASP A 98 2.52 8.77 -4.47
CA ASP A 98 2.04 7.41 -4.24
C ASP A 98 2.20 6.94 -2.77
N VAL A 99 3.39 7.09 -2.17
CA VAL A 99 3.62 6.70 -0.77
C VAL A 99 2.85 7.62 0.18
N LYS A 100 2.79 8.93 -0.09
CA LYS A 100 1.99 9.88 0.70
C LYS A 100 0.49 9.51 0.69
N ALA A 101 -0.01 8.97 -0.43
CA ALA A 101 -1.38 8.48 -0.50
C ALA A 101 -1.63 7.29 0.43
N VAL A 102 -0.64 6.41 0.60
CA VAL A 102 -0.70 5.30 1.57
C VAL A 102 -0.76 5.82 3.00
N GLU A 103 0.06 6.81 3.35
CA GLU A 103 0.02 7.44 4.68
C GLU A 103 -1.38 7.99 5.01
N TYR A 104 -1.98 8.77 4.10
CA TYR A 104 -3.32 9.32 4.30
C TYR A 104 -4.38 8.22 4.41
N PHE A 105 -4.29 7.17 3.60
CA PHE A 105 -5.18 6.02 3.71
C PHE A 105 -5.10 5.34 5.09
N ILE A 106 -3.90 5.17 5.63
CA ILE A 106 -3.70 4.59 6.97
C ILE A 106 -4.33 5.50 8.04
N ARG A 107 -4.07 6.82 7.98
CA ARG A 107 -4.63 7.82 8.90
C ARG A 107 -6.16 7.86 8.85
N GLU A 108 -6.79 7.71 7.68
CA GLU A 108 -8.25 7.59 7.57
C GLU A 108 -8.79 6.43 8.41
N GLY A 109 -8.03 5.34 8.51
CA GLY A 109 -8.38 4.19 9.32
C GLY A 109 -8.27 4.38 10.83
N PHE A 110 -7.72 5.49 11.29
CA PHE A 110 -7.59 5.80 12.73
C PHE A 110 -8.85 6.43 13.32
N THR A 111 -9.75 6.91 12.47
CA THR A 111 -10.99 7.59 12.88
C THR A 111 -11.80 6.75 13.86
N GLY A 112 -12.12 7.34 15.00
CA GLY A 112 -12.89 6.68 16.08
C GLY A 112 -12.02 5.88 17.06
N VAL A 113 -10.70 5.79 16.87
CA VAL A 113 -9.77 5.16 17.82
C VAL A 113 -8.85 6.24 18.39
N VAL A 114 -9.23 6.81 19.52
CA VAL A 114 -8.56 7.98 20.13
C VAL A 114 -7.05 7.82 20.26
N GLU A 115 -6.59 6.61 20.60
CA GLU A 115 -5.16 6.29 20.75
C GLU A 115 -4.41 6.44 19.41
N LEU A 116 -4.98 5.96 18.31
CA LEU A 116 -4.40 6.04 16.98
C LEU A 116 -4.50 7.47 16.41
N GLU A 117 -5.62 8.16 16.65
CA GLU A 117 -5.80 9.55 16.21
C GLU A 117 -4.73 10.47 16.80
N ARG A 118 -4.41 10.31 18.09
CA ARG A 118 -3.36 11.09 18.78
C ARG A 118 -1.97 10.82 18.21
N ALA A 119 -1.72 9.61 17.76
CA ALA A 119 -0.43 9.18 17.23
C ALA A 119 -0.30 9.34 15.69
N ALA A 120 -1.32 9.88 15.01
CA ALA A 120 -1.40 9.89 13.56
C ALA A 120 -0.19 10.55 12.85
N GLU A 121 0.46 11.52 13.50
CA GLU A 121 1.65 12.19 12.95
C GLU A 121 2.91 11.30 12.93
N PHE A 122 2.89 10.17 13.63
CA PHE A 122 3.97 9.18 13.61
C PHE A 122 3.88 8.18 12.44
N VAL A 123 2.81 8.22 11.65
CA VAL A 123 2.76 7.48 10.37
C VAL A 123 3.84 8.04 9.46
N HIS A 124 4.69 7.16 8.93
CA HIS A 124 5.85 7.51 8.09
C HIS A 124 6.96 8.30 8.81
N PHE A 125 6.90 8.45 10.12
CA PHE A 125 7.90 9.20 10.87
C PHE A 125 9.28 8.53 10.80
N ALA A 126 10.32 9.35 10.58
CA ALA A 126 11.73 8.94 10.51
C ALA A 126 12.07 7.92 9.40
N CYS A 127 11.24 7.78 8.36
CA CYS A 127 11.57 7.01 7.16
C CYS A 127 11.34 7.83 5.89
N THR A 128 11.77 7.30 4.76
CA THR A 128 11.57 7.89 3.44
C THR A 128 10.73 6.96 2.58
N SER A 129 10.20 7.47 1.48
CA SER A 129 9.51 6.64 0.49
C SER A 129 10.35 5.47 0.00
N GLU A 130 11.69 5.63 -0.04
CA GLU A 130 12.60 4.58 -0.48
C GLU A 130 12.70 3.43 0.53
N ASP A 131 12.67 3.71 1.84
CA ASP A 131 12.64 2.69 2.88
C ASP A 131 11.37 1.83 2.74
N ILE A 132 10.23 2.47 2.52
CA ILE A 132 8.94 1.79 2.33
C ILE A 132 8.94 0.98 1.04
N ASN A 133 9.41 1.54 -0.08
CA ASN A 133 9.44 0.88 -1.37
C ASN A 133 10.35 -0.35 -1.37
N ASN A 134 11.60 -0.21 -0.90
CA ASN A 134 12.56 -1.31 -0.90
C ASN A 134 12.12 -2.47 -0.01
N THR A 135 11.59 -2.17 1.19
CA THR A 135 11.05 -3.19 2.08
C THR A 135 9.83 -3.88 1.45
N SER A 136 8.94 -3.11 0.81
CA SER A 136 7.77 -3.66 0.11
C SER A 136 8.18 -4.57 -1.05
N HIS A 137 9.16 -4.17 -1.88
CA HIS A 137 9.66 -5.01 -2.96
C HIS A 137 10.31 -6.30 -2.43
N ALA A 138 11.03 -6.23 -1.32
CA ALA A 138 11.58 -7.44 -0.69
C ALA A 138 10.48 -8.40 -0.24
N LEU A 139 9.38 -7.90 0.36
CA LEU A 139 8.23 -8.71 0.73
C LEU A 139 7.53 -9.32 -0.51
N MET A 140 7.37 -8.55 -1.59
CA MET A 140 6.77 -9.05 -2.84
C MET A 140 7.57 -10.19 -3.46
N LEU A 141 8.92 -10.13 -3.38
CA LEU A 141 9.80 -11.14 -3.95
C LEU A 141 9.96 -12.38 -3.05
N GLY A 142 9.72 -12.25 -1.76
CA GLY A 142 9.80 -13.34 -0.79
C GLY A 142 8.50 -14.12 -0.57
N ALA A 143 7.42 -13.75 -1.27
CA ALA A 143 6.07 -14.28 -1.07
C ALA A 143 5.78 -15.60 -1.81
#